data_74ec7d3acfe9692199181ac770b8aa56
#
_entry.id   74ec7d3acfe9692199181ac770b8aa56
#
_cell.length_a   1.000
_cell.length_b   1.000
_cell.length_c   1.000
_cell.angle_alpha   90.00
_cell.angle_beta   90.00
_cell.angle_gamma   90.00
#
_symmetry.space_group_name_H-M   'P 1'
#
loop_
_entity.id
_entity.type
_entity.pdbx_description
1 polymer ?
#
loop_
_entity_poly.entity_id
_entity_poly.type
_entity_poly.pdbx_seq_one_letter_code
_entity_poly.pdbx_strand_id
1 'polypeptide(L)'
;MISDSEFPSSLPCRVLLVGSASPVAAALAETLAGVDGVELHQAEQSEARERAAALAPSVVLQALSGYDDGGGFVHACRTSDVLKEVPLLVIAPQAEAAGREAAFAAGATDYLAHLPARTELLARVRYHAEAHLARRQRDAAVCHLRTTEAALARVQVEIEQLAGLDALTGVASRSRFDHVAQNEWQRARRNGQPLSVLVCDVDHFDQFNERLGQDAGDLCLKKLAGLLVGQLKRPSDLAARYSGKAFAIMLPDTSLDGAVRVAEACRASLERLALSHPSPERRVVTMSIGVASSVPAEDAGLETLLERADEALEAAKARGRNRVMALRG
;
A
#
# COMPACT_ATOMS: atom_id res chain seq x y z
N MET A 1 -26.29 -6.41 43.85
CA MET A 1 -26.97 -5.38 43.04
C MET A 1 -25.97 -4.99 41.92
N ILE A 2 -26.13 -5.57 40.75
CA ILE A 2 -25.39 -5.12 39.56
C ILE A 2 -26.16 -3.89 39.10
N SER A 3 -25.53 -2.73 39.16
CA SER A 3 -26.12 -1.47 38.76
C SER A 3 -26.54 -1.56 37.29
N ASP A 4 -27.71 -1.02 36.97
CA ASP A 4 -28.21 -0.78 35.59
C ASP A 4 -27.37 0.27 34.85
N SER A 5 -26.04 0.21 34.98
CA SER A 5 -25.12 1.17 34.42
C SER A 5 -24.98 0.95 32.92
N GLU A 6 -25.59 1.88 32.22
CA GLU A 6 -25.35 2.47 30.93
C GLU A 6 -24.53 1.66 29.89
N PHE A 7 -25.12 1.46 28.73
CA PHE A 7 -24.33 1.24 27.48
C PHE A 7 -23.31 2.37 27.39
N PRO A 8 -22.03 2.09 27.11
CA PRO A 8 -21.07 3.15 26.90
C PRO A 8 -21.57 4.06 25.77
N SER A 9 -21.66 5.33 26.07
CA SER A 9 -22.40 6.39 25.41
C SER A 9 -21.84 6.81 24.04
N SER A 10 -21.82 5.91 23.03
CA SER A 10 -21.43 6.33 21.69
C SER A 10 -22.35 5.86 20.54
N LEU A 11 -23.07 4.75 20.67
CA LEU A 11 -24.07 4.33 19.67
C LEU A 11 -25.17 3.50 20.36
N PRO A 12 -26.46 3.80 20.13
CA PRO A 12 -27.53 3.00 20.70
C PRO A 12 -27.49 1.57 20.17
N CYS A 13 -27.73 0.60 21.07
CA CYS A 13 -27.89 -0.80 20.70
C CYS A 13 -29.24 -0.99 20.01
N ARG A 14 -29.25 -1.08 18.70
CA ARG A 14 -30.48 -1.29 17.91
C ARG A 14 -30.79 -2.78 17.83
N VAL A 15 -31.86 -3.17 18.50
CA VAL A 15 -32.37 -4.55 18.55
C VAL A 15 -33.50 -4.69 17.56
N LEU A 16 -33.41 -5.61 16.61
CA LEU A 16 -34.50 -5.99 15.74
C LEU A 16 -35.11 -7.30 16.25
N LEU A 17 -36.31 -7.24 16.85
CA LEU A 17 -37.07 -8.41 17.29
C LEU A 17 -38.00 -8.88 16.16
N VAL A 18 -37.83 -10.13 15.75
CA VAL A 18 -38.54 -10.75 14.64
C VAL A 18 -39.52 -11.82 15.19
N GLY A 19 -40.76 -11.83 14.67
CA GLY A 19 -41.81 -12.70 15.09
C GLY A 19 -42.80 -12.02 16.07
N SER A 20 -43.18 -10.78 15.78
CA SER A 20 -43.96 -9.89 16.64
C SER A 20 -45.35 -10.45 17.07
N ALA A 21 -45.95 -11.33 16.28
CA ALA A 21 -47.22 -11.99 16.63
C ALA A 21 -47.09 -13.13 17.64
N SER A 22 -45.89 -13.45 18.13
CA SER A 22 -45.63 -14.57 19.04
C SER A 22 -45.70 -14.12 20.50
N PRO A 23 -46.27 -14.93 21.41
CA PRO A 23 -46.22 -14.67 22.86
C PRO A 23 -44.81 -14.53 23.41
N VAL A 24 -43.85 -15.25 22.81
CA VAL A 24 -42.43 -15.16 23.13
C VAL A 24 -41.89 -13.77 22.78
N ALA A 25 -42.23 -13.24 21.60
CA ALA A 25 -41.80 -11.90 21.17
C ALA A 25 -42.41 -10.82 22.08
N ALA A 26 -43.68 -10.95 22.51
CA ALA A 26 -44.32 -10.02 23.44
C ALA A 26 -43.57 -9.96 24.78
N ALA A 27 -43.21 -11.11 25.34
CA ALA A 27 -42.47 -11.20 26.61
C ALA A 27 -41.03 -10.62 26.46
N LEU A 28 -40.37 -10.85 25.35
CA LEU A 28 -39.04 -10.27 25.05
C LEU A 28 -39.11 -8.75 24.88
N ALA A 29 -40.15 -8.26 24.20
CA ALA A 29 -40.38 -6.83 24.01
C ALA A 29 -40.62 -6.12 25.36
N GLU A 30 -41.45 -6.70 26.23
CA GLU A 30 -41.67 -6.19 27.59
C GLU A 30 -40.36 -6.16 28.40
N THR A 31 -39.56 -7.22 28.30
CA THR A 31 -38.27 -7.33 28.99
C THR A 31 -37.27 -6.26 28.55
N LEU A 32 -37.26 -5.88 27.27
CA LEU A 32 -36.37 -4.90 26.71
C LEU A 32 -36.92 -3.46 26.74
N ALA A 33 -38.21 -3.29 27.05
CA ALA A 33 -38.83 -1.98 27.13
C ALA A 33 -38.21 -1.12 28.24
N GLY A 34 -37.93 0.15 27.93
CA GLY A 34 -37.38 1.11 28.87
C GLY A 34 -35.96 0.84 29.38
N VAL A 35 -35.19 0.00 28.64
CA VAL A 35 -33.77 -0.22 28.93
C VAL A 35 -32.96 0.90 28.31
N ASP A 36 -32.21 1.61 29.14
CA ASP A 36 -31.36 2.69 28.68
C ASP A 36 -30.31 2.19 27.68
N GLY A 37 -30.16 2.93 26.55
CA GLY A 37 -29.22 2.59 25.48
C GLY A 37 -29.69 1.47 24.54
N VAL A 38 -30.93 0.94 24.68
CA VAL A 38 -31.51 -0.05 23.77
C VAL A 38 -32.65 0.59 22.97
N GLU A 39 -32.51 0.59 21.64
CA GLU A 39 -33.58 0.92 20.70
C GLU A 39 -34.23 -0.36 20.18
N LEU A 40 -35.44 -0.70 20.66
CA LEU A 40 -36.15 -1.89 20.22
C LEU A 40 -37.05 -1.60 19.02
N HIS A 41 -36.87 -2.37 17.98
CA HIS A 41 -37.74 -2.38 16.80
C HIS A 41 -38.31 -3.78 16.60
N GLN A 42 -39.57 -3.86 16.17
CA GLN A 42 -40.25 -5.12 15.93
C GLN A 42 -40.62 -5.25 14.45
N ALA A 43 -40.54 -6.48 13.94
CA ALA A 43 -40.92 -6.81 12.58
C ALA A 43 -41.45 -8.24 12.46
N GLU A 44 -42.32 -8.46 11.50
CA GLU A 44 -42.62 -9.82 11.05
C GLU A 44 -41.46 -10.39 10.25
N GLN A 45 -41.39 -11.70 10.14
CA GLN A 45 -40.29 -12.37 9.43
C GLN A 45 -40.17 -11.96 7.96
N SER A 46 -41.33 -11.71 7.31
CA SER A 46 -41.37 -11.24 5.91
C SER A 46 -40.82 -9.83 5.72
N GLU A 47 -40.94 -8.96 6.73
CA GLU A 47 -40.51 -7.56 6.68
C GLU A 47 -39.10 -7.34 7.26
N ALA A 48 -38.55 -8.34 7.92
CA ALA A 48 -37.30 -8.21 8.69
C ALA A 48 -36.11 -7.72 7.86
N ARG A 49 -36.02 -8.14 6.62
CA ARG A 49 -34.94 -7.73 5.72
C ARG A 49 -35.02 -6.25 5.35
N GLU A 50 -36.21 -5.76 5.00
CA GLU A 50 -36.43 -4.36 4.66
C GLU A 50 -36.21 -3.45 5.87
N ARG A 51 -36.76 -3.84 7.01
CA ARG A 51 -36.54 -3.15 8.28
C ARG A 51 -35.08 -3.09 8.68
N ALA A 52 -34.36 -4.18 8.53
CA ALA A 52 -32.92 -4.23 8.82
C ALA A 52 -32.11 -3.32 7.93
N ALA A 53 -32.47 -3.17 6.64
CA ALA A 53 -31.78 -2.27 5.73
C ALA A 53 -31.91 -0.80 6.17
N ALA A 54 -33.08 -0.42 6.69
CA ALA A 54 -33.34 0.94 7.18
C ALA A 54 -32.72 1.21 8.56
N LEU A 55 -32.71 0.19 9.44
CA LEU A 55 -32.33 0.34 10.85
C LEU A 55 -30.85 0.09 11.12
N ALA A 56 -30.18 -0.70 10.29
CA ALA A 56 -28.83 -1.22 10.54
C ALA A 56 -28.68 -1.78 11.97
N PRO A 57 -29.41 -2.86 12.32
CA PRO A 57 -29.48 -3.37 13.69
C PRO A 57 -28.13 -3.86 14.19
N SER A 58 -27.87 -3.72 15.49
CA SER A 58 -26.67 -4.25 16.15
C SER A 58 -26.82 -5.73 16.50
N VAL A 59 -28.08 -6.20 16.68
CA VAL A 59 -28.42 -7.58 16.96
C VAL A 59 -29.85 -7.87 16.49
N VAL A 60 -30.10 -9.09 16.03
CA VAL A 60 -31.42 -9.60 15.67
C VAL A 60 -31.82 -10.66 16.69
N LEU A 61 -33.02 -10.55 17.25
CA LEU A 61 -33.66 -11.55 18.09
C LEU A 61 -34.77 -12.22 17.27
N GLN A 62 -34.68 -13.51 17.05
CA GLN A 62 -35.78 -14.29 16.45
C GLN A 62 -36.58 -15.02 17.55
N ALA A 63 -37.83 -14.63 17.71
CA ALA A 63 -38.75 -15.26 18.66
C ALA A 63 -39.55 -16.33 17.93
N LEU A 64 -39.38 -17.58 18.36
CA LEU A 64 -40.10 -18.72 17.79
C LEU A 64 -41.19 -19.20 18.78
N SER A 65 -42.37 -19.52 18.25
CA SER A 65 -43.45 -20.21 18.97
C SER A 65 -43.75 -21.50 18.24
N GLY A 66 -43.89 -22.60 19.00
CA GLY A 66 -44.16 -23.92 18.45
C GLY A 66 -42.91 -24.70 18.05
N TYR A 67 -43.06 -25.63 17.11
CA TYR A 67 -42.02 -26.56 16.69
C TYR A 67 -41.18 -26.06 15.48
N ASP A 68 -41.29 -24.78 15.14
CA ASP A 68 -40.42 -24.18 14.08
C ASP A 68 -38.97 -24.17 14.58
N ASP A 69 -38.07 -24.66 13.76
CA ASP A 69 -36.63 -24.71 14.07
C ASP A 69 -35.91 -23.39 13.81
N GLY A 70 -36.58 -22.44 13.16
CA GLY A 70 -35.99 -21.11 12.80
C GLY A 70 -34.89 -21.15 11.75
N GLY A 71 -34.47 -22.33 11.31
CA GLY A 71 -33.33 -22.47 10.41
C GLY A 71 -33.50 -21.77 9.06
N GLY A 72 -34.71 -21.75 8.53
CA GLY A 72 -35.02 -21.08 7.27
C GLY A 72 -34.79 -19.56 7.33
N PHE A 73 -35.22 -18.88 8.37
CA PHE A 73 -35.01 -17.46 8.56
C PHE A 73 -33.53 -17.14 8.82
N VAL A 74 -32.86 -17.94 9.65
CA VAL A 74 -31.41 -17.79 9.91
C VAL A 74 -30.63 -17.89 8.62
N HIS A 75 -30.91 -18.89 7.79
CA HIS A 75 -30.26 -19.04 6.49
C HIS A 75 -30.52 -17.84 5.56
N ALA A 76 -31.76 -17.35 5.49
CA ALA A 76 -32.10 -16.17 4.72
C ALA A 76 -31.37 -14.91 5.21
N CYS A 77 -31.15 -14.77 6.51
CA CYS A 77 -30.32 -13.69 7.06
C CYS A 77 -28.85 -13.79 6.65
N ARG A 78 -28.28 -14.99 6.66
CA ARG A 78 -26.86 -15.22 6.31
C ARG A 78 -26.56 -15.05 4.82
N THR A 79 -27.55 -15.20 3.98
CA THR A 79 -27.45 -14.91 2.52
C THR A 79 -27.76 -13.45 2.16
N SER A 80 -28.22 -12.65 3.14
CA SER A 80 -28.55 -11.23 2.94
C SER A 80 -27.32 -10.34 3.09
N ASP A 81 -27.11 -9.40 2.16
CA ASP A 81 -26.02 -8.42 2.26
C ASP A 81 -26.11 -7.51 3.50
N VAL A 82 -27.32 -7.32 4.03
CA VAL A 82 -27.57 -6.46 5.18
C VAL A 82 -27.39 -7.19 6.51
N LEU A 83 -27.84 -8.47 6.59
CA LEU A 83 -27.92 -9.22 7.83
C LEU A 83 -26.83 -10.28 8.02
N LYS A 84 -26.02 -10.58 6.98
CA LYS A 84 -25.04 -11.67 7.01
C LYS A 84 -24.05 -11.60 8.19
N GLU A 85 -23.67 -10.39 8.58
CA GLU A 85 -22.70 -10.15 9.65
C GLU A 85 -23.34 -9.78 10.99
N VAL A 86 -24.66 -9.53 11.00
CA VAL A 86 -25.36 -9.12 12.22
C VAL A 86 -25.57 -10.34 13.14
N PRO A 87 -25.26 -10.24 14.44
CA PRO A 87 -25.55 -11.30 15.40
C PRO A 87 -27.04 -11.64 15.40
N LEU A 88 -27.35 -12.93 15.33
CA LEU A 88 -28.72 -13.45 15.33
C LEU A 88 -28.88 -14.44 16.47
N LEU A 89 -29.73 -14.09 17.42
CA LEU A 89 -30.05 -14.89 18.59
C LEU A 89 -31.44 -15.50 18.41
N VAL A 90 -31.52 -16.82 18.46
CA VAL A 90 -32.79 -17.55 18.34
C VAL A 90 -33.30 -17.89 19.74
N ILE A 91 -34.56 -17.55 20.01
CA ILE A 91 -35.26 -17.85 21.28
C ILE A 91 -36.44 -18.78 20.96
N ALA A 92 -36.33 -20.04 21.33
CA ALA A 92 -37.30 -21.10 21.02
C ALA A 92 -37.59 -21.98 22.25
N PRO A 93 -38.46 -21.54 23.19
CA PRO A 93 -38.69 -22.23 24.47
C PRO A 93 -39.34 -23.61 24.34
N GLN A 94 -39.92 -23.95 23.18
CA GLN A 94 -40.64 -25.19 22.96
C GLN A 94 -39.96 -26.12 21.95
N ALA A 95 -38.78 -25.71 21.44
CA ALA A 95 -38.08 -26.49 20.42
C ALA A 95 -37.31 -27.67 21.05
N GLU A 96 -37.22 -28.75 20.28
CA GLU A 96 -36.44 -29.93 20.64
C GLU A 96 -34.92 -29.68 20.40
N ALA A 97 -34.07 -30.58 20.89
CA ALA A 97 -32.62 -30.49 20.74
C ALA A 97 -32.18 -30.39 19.25
N ALA A 98 -32.88 -31.07 18.35
CA ALA A 98 -32.64 -31.03 16.91
C ALA A 98 -32.81 -29.63 16.30
N GLY A 99 -33.77 -28.83 16.77
CA GLY A 99 -33.98 -27.45 16.33
C GLY A 99 -32.79 -26.52 16.65
N ARG A 100 -32.16 -26.75 17.81
CA ARG A 100 -30.96 -26.00 18.19
C ARG A 100 -29.76 -26.29 17.26
N GLU A 101 -29.56 -27.56 16.93
CA GLU A 101 -28.49 -27.95 16.00
C GLU A 101 -28.72 -27.37 14.60
N ALA A 102 -29.99 -27.43 14.13
CA ALA A 102 -30.39 -26.86 12.84
C ALA A 102 -30.16 -25.32 12.80
N ALA A 103 -30.54 -24.59 13.87
CA ALA A 103 -30.34 -23.15 13.97
C ALA A 103 -28.84 -22.78 13.89
N PHE A 104 -27.98 -23.47 14.63
CA PHE A 104 -26.52 -23.23 14.55
C PHE A 104 -25.94 -23.62 13.18
N ALA A 105 -26.37 -24.73 12.61
CA ALA A 105 -25.94 -25.15 11.26
C ALA A 105 -26.34 -24.11 10.20
N ALA A 106 -27.50 -23.46 10.37
CA ALA A 106 -27.95 -22.36 9.50
C ALA A 106 -27.20 -21.05 9.75
N GLY A 107 -26.43 -20.92 10.84
CA GLY A 107 -25.61 -19.76 11.16
C GLY A 107 -26.13 -18.85 12.28
N ALA A 108 -27.00 -19.35 13.17
CA ALA A 108 -27.35 -18.60 14.38
C ALA A 108 -26.11 -18.29 15.23
N THR A 109 -26.05 -17.11 15.82
CA THR A 109 -24.94 -16.69 16.67
C THR A 109 -25.11 -17.24 18.11
N ASP A 110 -26.34 -17.29 18.60
CA ASP A 110 -26.68 -17.81 19.90
C ASP A 110 -28.09 -18.43 19.88
N TYR A 111 -28.38 -19.31 20.84
CA TYR A 111 -29.66 -20.00 20.93
C TYR A 111 -30.11 -20.20 22.39
N LEU A 112 -31.34 -19.81 22.70
CA LEU A 112 -31.94 -19.97 24.01
C LEU A 112 -33.15 -20.92 23.94
N ALA A 113 -33.03 -22.05 24.63
CA ALA A 113 -34.10 -23.08 24.72
C ALA A 113 -35.16 -22.79 25.79
N HIS A 114 -35.14 -21.59 26.38
CA HIS A 114 -36.12 -21.13 27.38
C HIS A 114 -36.28 -19.62 27.25
N LEU A 115 -37.37 -19.10 27.81
CA LEU A 115 -37.53 -17.65 27.92
C LEU A 115 -36.53 -17.14 28.96
N PRO A 116 -35.55 -16.28 28.55
CA PRO A 116 -34.49 -15.86 29.44
C PRO A 116 -35.00 -14.88 30.51
N ALA A 117 -34.36 -14.90 31.68
CA ALA A 117 -34.52 -13.82 32.64
C ALA A 117 -33.98 -12.49 32.06
N ARG A 118 -34.53 -11.35 32.54
CA ARG A 118 -34.15 -10.01 32.07
C ARG A 118 -32.63 -9.80 32.06
N THR A 119 -31.95 -10.18 33.14
CA THR A 119 -30.49 -10.04 33.27
C THR A 119 -29.73 -10.88 32.27
N GLU A 120 -30.18 -12.09 31.96
CA GLU A 120 -29.57 -12.97 30.97
C GLU A 120 -29.74 -12.41 29.55
N LEU A 121 -30.96 -12.00 29.20
CA LEU A 121 -31.25 -11.42 27.88
C LEU A 121 -30.41 -10.18 27.63
N LEU A 122 -30.37 -9.26 28.59
CA LEU A 122 -29.59 -8.03 28.47
C LEU A 122 -28.10 -8.31 28.36
N ALA A 123 -27.55 -9.24 29.12
CA ALA A 123 -26.14 -9.60 29.04
C ALA A 123 -25.76 -10.15 27.65
N ARG A 124 -26.59 -11.04 27.08
CA ARG A 124 -26.37 -11.60 25.75
C ARG A 124 -26.53 -10.56 24.65
N VAL A 125 -27.58 -9.76 24.69
CA VAL A 125 -27.80 -8.68 23.71
C VAL A 125 -26.65 -7.69 23.74
N ARG A 126 -26.19 -7.25 24.92
CA ARG A 126 -25.04 -6.34 25.06
C ARG A 126 -23.77 -6.96 24.49
N TYR A 127 -23.44 -8.17 24.91
CA TYR A 127 -22.24 -8.85 24.46
C TYR A 127 -22.15 -8.95 22.92
N HIS A 128 -23.22 -9.41 22.28
CA HIS A 128 -23.24 -9.59 20.84
C HIS A 128 -23.30 -8.26 20.08
N ALA A 129 -24.05 -7.28 20.59
CA ALA A 129 -24.15 -5.96 19.98
C ALA A 129 -22.81 -5.21 20.05
N GLU A 130 -22.14 -5.21 21.21
CA GLU A 130 -20.82 -4.57 21.39
C GLU A 130 -19.77 -5.21 20.51
N ALA A 131 -19.71 -6.54 20.45
CA ALA A 131 -18.77 -7.26 19.59
C ALA A 131 -18.99 -6.94 18.10
N HIS A 132 -20.24 -6.85 17.66
CA HIS A 132 -20.59 -6.48 16.29
C HIS A 132 -20.21 -5.03 15.96
N LEU A 133 -20.55 -4.10 16.83
CA LEU A 133 -20.22 -2.68 16.65
C LEU A 133 -18.70 -2.45 16.62
N ALA A 134 -17.96 -3.07 17.55
CA ALA A 134 -16.50 -2.98 17.58
C ALA A 134 -15.88 -3.54 16.29
N ARG A 135 -16.39 -4.67 15.78
CA ARG A 135 -15.95 -5.25 14.50
C ARG A 135 -16.19 -4.29 13.33
N ARG A 136 -17.39 -3.73 13.24
CA ARG A 136 -17.72 -2.75 12.19
C ARG A 136 -16.85 -1.50 12.25
N GLN A 137 -16.62 -0.96 13.45
CA GLN A 137 -15.73 0.20 13.63
C GLN A 137 -14.30 -0.11 13.19
N ARG A 138 -13.79 -1.26 13.58
CA ARG A 138 -12.45 -1.71 13.15
C ARG A 138 -12.36 -1.85 11.64
N ASP A 139 -13.34 -2.49 11.01
CA ASP A 139 -13.32 -2.72 9.56
C ASP A 139 -13.45 -1.41 8.77
N ALA A 140 -14.26 -0.46 9.27
CA ALA A 140 -14.34 0.89 8.72
C ALA A 140 -13.02 1.67 8.89
N ALA A 141 -12.36 1.58 10.05
CA ALA A 141 -11.07 2.21 10.30
C ALA A 141 -9.96 1.65 9.39
N VAL A 142 -9.93 0.33 9.20
CA VAL A 142 -8.98 -0.32 8.29
C VAL A 142 -9.22 0.11 6.83
N CYS A 143 -10.47 0.21 6.40
CA CYS A 143 -10.80 0.70 5.07
C CYS A 143 -10.36 2.16 4.89
N HIS A 144 -10.63 3.02 5.86
CA HIS A 144 -10.21 4.42 5.85
C HIS A 144 -8.69 4.57 5.83
N LEU A 145 -7.97 3.78 6.63
CA LEU A 145 -6.51 3.78 6.65
C LEU A 145 -5.94 3.44 5.27
N ARG A 146 -6.42 2.38 4.63
CA ARG A 146 -5.97 1.97 3.28
C ARG A 146 -6.21 3.05 2.23
N THR A 147 -7.36 3.72 2.28
CA THR A 147 -7.66 4.82 1.33
C THR A 147 -6.77 6.03 1.55
N THR A 148 -6.46 6.36 2.80
CA THR A 148 -5.56 7.47 3.14
C THR A 148 -4.12 7.17 2.75
N GLU A 149 -3.63 5.96 3.00
CA GLU A 149 -2.30 5.51 2.55
C GLU A 149 -2.15 5.59 1.02
N ALA A 150 -3.16 5.14 0.28
CA ALA A 150 -3.15 5.23 -1.18
C ALA A 150 -3.15 6.68 -1.68
N ALA A 151 -3.86 7.57 -1.01
CA ALA A 151 -3.86 9.01 -1.35
C ALA A 151 -2.51 9.66 -1.05
N LEU A 152 -1.90 9.35 0.10
CA LEU A 152 -0.56 9.83 0.47
C LEU A 152 0.49 9.37 -0.53
N ALA A 153 0.47 8.09 -0.95
CA ALA A 153 1.40 7.57 -1.93
C ALA A 153 1.30 8.30 -3.29
N ARG A 154 0.09 8.66 -3.72
CA ARG A 154 -0.11 9.45 -4.95
C ARG A 154 0.49 10.85 -4.83
N VAL A 155 0.19 11.56 -3.74
CA VAL A 155 0.73 12.91 -3.50
C VAL A 155 2.26 12.87 -3.39
N GLN A 156 2.83 11.84 -2.76
CA GLN A 156 4.26 11.64 -2.68
C GLN A 156 4.90 11.56 -4.08
N VAL A 157 4.35 10.72 -4.96
CA VAL A 157 4.81 10.59 -6.35
C VAL A 157 4.69 11.92 -7.11
N GLU A 158 3.62 12.66 -6.90
CA GLU A 158 3.44 13.97 -7.55
C GLU A 158 4.47 15.01 -7.07
N ILE A 159 4.76 15.04 -5.77
CA ILE A 159 5.82 15.89 -5.20
C ILE A 159 7.19 15.50 -5.77
N GLU A 160 7.50 14.21 -5.86
CA GLU A 160 8.75 13.71 -6.43
C GLU A 160 8.89 14.10 -7.90
N GLN A 161 7.81 14.02 -8.69
CA GLN A 161 7.80 14.48 -10.07
C GLN A 161 8.00 16.00 -10.18
N LEU A 162 7.36 16.79 -9.32
CA LEU A 162 7.50 18.24 -9.28
C LEU A 162 8.88 18.68 -8.77
N ALA A 163 9.42 18.00 -7.77
CA ALA A 163 10.76 18.25 -7.24
C ALA A 163 11.86 17.82 -8.21
N GLY A 164 11.56 16.87 -9.11
CA GLY A 164 12.51 16.33 -10.08
C GLY A 164 13.71 15.62 -9.44
N LEU A 165 13.55 15.13 -8.21
CA LEU A 165 14.58 14.39 -7.47
C LEU A 165 14.19 12.92 -7.34
N ASP A 166 15.20 12.04 -7.32
CA ASP A 166 15.02 10.63 -6.98
C ASP A 166 14.88 10.46 -5.46
N ALA A 167 13.82 9.84 -5.01
CA ALA A 167 13.46 9.72 -3.58
C ALA A 167 14.49 8.95 -2.76
N LEU A 168 15.17 7.97 -3.36
CA LEU A 168 16.18 7.17 -2.65
C LEU A 168 17.49 7.94 -2.48
N THR A 169 17.97 8.54 -3.57
CA THR A 169 19.35 9.04 -3.66
C THR A 169 19.46 10.56 -3.54
N GLY A 170 18.37 11.30 -3.72
CA GLY A 170 18.33 12.75 -3.66
C GLY A 170 18.97 13.47 -4.86
N VAL A 171 19.53 12.75 -5.84
CA VAL A 171 19.97 13.32 -7.12
C VAL A 171 18.79 13.55 -8.05
N ALA A 172 19.00 14.16 -9.22
CA ALA A 172 17.91 14.33 -10.17
C ALA A 172 17.26 13.00 -10.56
N SER A 173 15.94 13.02 -10.75
CA SER A 173 15.20 11.90 -11.31
C SER A 173 15.47 11.78 -12.82
N ARG A 174 15.13 10.64 -13.40
CA ARG A 174 15.18 10.45 -14.86
C ARG A 174 14.38 11.52 -15.61
N SER A 175 13.16 11.80 -15.14
CA SER A 175 12.30 12.81 -15.78
C SER A 175 12.95 14.20 -15.80
N ARG A 176 13.59 14.60 -14.69
CA ARG A 176 14.36 15.86 -14.65
C ARG A 176 15.57 15.83 -15.58
N PHE A 177 16.28 14.69 -15.61
CA PHE A 177 17.41 14.52 -16.52
C PHE A 177 16.97 14.71 -17.98
N ASP A 178 15.93 14.01 -18.42
CA ASP A 178 15.41 14.06 -19.78
C ASP A 178 15.01 15.50 -20.17
N HIS A 179 14.30 16.20 -19.25
CA HIS A 179 13.90 17.59 -19.49
C HIS A 179 15.10 18.54 -19.60
N VAL A 180 16.06 18.44 -18.70
CA VAL A 180 17.26 19.31 -18.70
C VAL A 180 18.16 18.96 -19.89
N ALA A 181 18.31 17.67 -20.23
CA ALA A 181 19.11 17.22 -21.35
C ALA A 181 18.59 17.77 -22.68
N GLN A 182 17.27 17.79 -22.88
CA GLN A 182 16.65 18.40 -24.05
C GLN A 182 16.97 19.90 -24.17
N ASN A 183 16.88 20.62 -23.06
CA ASN A 183 17.17 22.05 -23.02
C ASN A 183 18.65 22.34 -23.31
N GLU A 184 19.58 21.58 -22.70
CA GLU A 184 21.02 21.74 -22.90
C GLU A 184 21.46 21.29 -24.30
N TRP A 185 20.81 20.28 -24.90
CA TRP A 185 21.00 19.91 -26.30
C TRP A 185 20.70 21.06 -27.25
N GLN A 186 19.54 21.72 -27.06
CA GLN A 186 19.17 22.88 -27.87
C GLN A 186 20.12 24.08 -27.65
N ARG A 187 20.56 24.27 -26.40
CA ARG A 187 21.54 25.30 -26.08
C ARG A 187 22.89 25.03 -26.71
N ALA A 188 23.41 23.80 -26.60
CA ALA A 188 24.65 23.36 -27.19
C ALA A 188 24.64 23.54 -28.72
N ARG A 189 23.53 23.18 -29.38
CA ARG A 189 23.30 23.37 -30.81
C ARG A 189 23.41 24.84 -31.21
N ARG A 190 22.70 25.74 -30.50
CA ARG A 190 22.76 27.19 -30.82
C ARG A 190 24.15 27.79 -30.65
N ASN A 191 24.89 27.31 -29.66
CA ASN A 191 26.20 27.87 -29.31
C ASN A 191 27.37 27.16 -30.00
N GLY A 192 27.15 26.09 -30.76
CA GLY A 192 28.19 25.27 -31.34
C GLY A 192 29.14 24.63 -30.31
N GLN A 193 28.63 24.34 -29.12
CA GLN A 193 29.40 23.79 -27.99
C GLN A 193 29.16 22.28 -27.83
N PRO A 194 30.13 21.52 -27.31
CA PRO A 194 29.96 20.10 -27.10
C PRO A 194 29.06 19.84 -25.86
N LEU A 195 28.18 18.85 -26.00
CA LEU A 195 27.46 18.23 -24.88
C LEU A 195 27.96 16.81 -24.70
N SER A 196 28.37 16.46 -23.49
CA SER A 196 28.79 15.10 -23.14
C SER A 196 27.82 14.46 -22.17
N VAL A 197 27.60 13.16 -22.32
CA VAL A 197 26.82 12.32 -21.43
C VAL A 197 27.62 11.11 -20.98
N LEU A 198 27.52 10.79 -19.69
CA LEU A 198 28.02 9.57 -19.07
C LEU A 198 26.84 8.72 -18.64
N VAL A 199 26.90 7.42 -18.95
CA VAL A 199 26.00 6.43 -18.34
C VAL A 199 26.82 5.49 -17.46
N CYS A 200 26.46 5.40 -16.19
CA CYS A 200 27.19 4.66 -15.17
C CYS A 200 26.31 3.52 -14.64
N ASP A 201 26.86 2.32 -14.55
CA ASP A 201 26.16 1.16 -13.97
C ASP A 201 27.05 0.47 -12.93
N VAL A 202 26.43 0.14 -11.77
CA VAL A 202 27.16 -0.56 -10.70
C VAL A 202 27.38 -2.01 -11.09
N ASP A 203 28.63 -2.42 -11.14
CA ASP A 203 29.02 -3.76 -11.55
C ASP A 203 28.49 -4.82 -10.57
N HIS A 204 27.80 -5.83 -11.13
CA HIS A 204 27.29 -6.97 -10.38
C HIS A 204 26.34 -6.62 -9.22
N PHE A 205 25.60 -5.52 -9.32
CA PHE A 205 24.73 -5.03 -8.27
C PHE A 205 23.62 -6.02 -7.89
N ASP A 206 23.12 -6.81 -8.84
CA ASP A 206 22.10 -7.82 -8.56
C ASP A 206 22.62 -8.87 -7.58
N GLN A 207 23.87 -9.36 -7.80
CA GLN A 207 24.53 -10.29 -6.88
C GLN A 207 24.83 -9.68 -5.50
N PHE A 208 25.09 -8.36 -5.47
CA PHE A 208 25.25 -7.63 -4.21
C PHE A 208 23.94 -7.66 -3.41
N ASN A 209 22.81 -7.35 -4.04
CA ASN A 209 21.50 -7.36 -3.40
C ASN A 209 21.04 -8.76 -2.98
N GLU A 210 21.28 -9.79 -3.81
CA GLU A 210 20.95 -11.19 -3.48
C GLU A 210 21.63 -11.66 -2.21
N ARG A 211 22.84 -11.18 -1.93
CA ARG A 211 23.63 -11.62 -0.76
C ARG A 211 23.47 -10.75 0.48
N LEU A 212 23.31 -9.45 0.34
CA LEU A 212 23.27 -8.48 1.45
C LEU A 212 21.88 -7.88 1.69
N GLY A 213 20.92 -8.16 0.81
CA GLY A 213 19.58 -7.60 0.88
C GLY A 213 19.46 -6.22 0.23
N GLN A 214 18.22 -5.82 -0.01
CA GLN A 214 17.88 -4.58 -0.71
C GLN A 214 18.29 -3.33 0.08
N ASP A 215 18.17 -3.35 1.40
CA ASP A 215 18.58 -2.22 2.26
C ASP A 215 20.06 -1.88 2.12
N ALA A 216 20.92 -2.90 2.00
CA ALA A 216 22.35 -2.70 1.75
C ALA A 216 22.62 -2.11 0.37
N GLY A 217 21.86 -2.54 -0.64
CA GLY A 217 21.90 -1.97 -1.98
C GLY A 217 21.48 -0.51 -2.03
N ASP A 218 20.42 -0.17 -1.33
CA ASP A 218 19.92 1.20 -1.22
C ASP A 218 20.95 2.14 -0.57
N LEU A 219 21.62 1.67 0.48
CA LEU A 219 22.74 2.40 1.09
C LEU A 219 23.93 2.56 0.13
N CYS A 220 24.23 1.55 -0.66
CA CYS A 220 25.27 1.60 -1.68
C CYS A 220 24.94 2.66 -2.74
N LEU A 221 23.70 2.68 -3.27
CA LEU A 221 23.25 3.67 -4.24
C LEU A 221 23.25 5.09 -3.69
N LYS A 222 22.86 5.31 -2.42
CA LYS A 222 22.94 6.62 -1.74
C LYS A 222 24.39 7.13 -1.67
N LYS A 223 25.31 6.25 -1.29
CA LYS A 223 26.75 6.61 -1.24
C LYS A 223 27.31 6.93 -2.63
N LEU A 224 26.94 6.13 -3.64
CA LEU A 224 27.34 6.37 -5.02
C LEU A 224 26.81 7.70 -5.53
N ALA A 225 25.54 8.02 -5.31
CA ALA A 225 24.94 9.29 -5.71
C ALA A 225 25.70 10.49 -5.13
N GLY A 226 25.98 10.47 -3.83
CA GLY A 226 26.79 11.51 -3.17
C GLY A 226 28.21 11.63 -3.74
N LEU A 227 28.83 10.49 -4.06
CA LEU A 227 30.15 10.45 -4.69
C LEU A 227 30.11 11.09 -6.11
N LEU A 228 29.12 10.72 -6.93
CA LEU A 228 28.99 11.26 -8.28
C LEU A 228 28.82 12.79 -8.25
N VAL A 229 27.90 13.29 -7.41
CA VAL A 229 27.69 14.75 -7.23
C VAL A 229 28.97 15.43 -6.79
N GLY A 230 29.73 14.82 -5.87
CA GLY A 230 31.00 15.37 -5.38
C GLY A 230 32.12 15.51 -6.43
N GLN A 231 32.01 14.81 -7.57
CA GLN A 231 32.95 14.95 -8.70
C GLN A 231 32.54 16.07 -9.68
N LEU A 232 31.29 16.52 -9.62
CA LEU A 232 30.77 17.56 -10.49
C LEU A 232 31.13 18.94 -9.91
N LYS A 233 31.79 19.76 -10.72
CA LYS A 233 32.37 21.04 -10.27
C LYS A 233 31.62 22.27 -10.76
N ARG A 234 30.74 22.09 -11.76
CA ARG A 234 30.02 23.19 -12.39
C ARG A 234 28.55 23.11 -12.04
N PRO A 235 27.86 24.23 -11.80
CA PRO A 235 26.43 24.26 -11.54
C PRO A 235 25.57 23.71 -12.70
N SER A 236 26.13 23.71 -13.91
CA SER A 236 25.47 23.17 -15.09
C SER A 236 25.57 21.66 -15.22
N ASP A 237 26.51 21.02 -14.48
CA ASP A 237 26.66 19.57 -14.50
C ASP A 237 25.50 18.94 -13.72
N LEU A 238 24.92 17.87 -14.24
CA LEU A 238 23.77 17.22 -13.63
C LEU A 238 24.04 15.72 -13.48
N ALA A 239 23.91 15.21 -12.25
CA ALA A 239 23.85 13.78 -11.99
C ALA A 239 22.39 13.37 -11.70
N ALA A 240 21.97 12.26 -12.28
CA ALA A 240 20.62 11.73 -12.12
C ALA A 240 20.63 10.22 -11.94
N ARG A 241 19.62 9.69 -11.24
CA ARG A 241 19.34 8.26 -11.25
C ARG A 241 18.52 7.93 -12.49
N TYR A 242 19.15 7.22 -13.43
CA TYR A 242 18.59 6.99 -14.76
C TYR A 242 17.67 5.76 -14.80
N SER A 243 18.07 4.71 -14.07
CA SER A 243 17.22 3.52 -13.81
C SER A 243 17.73 2.83 -12.55
N GLY A 244 17.03 1.84 -12.04
CA GLY A 244 17.31 1.06 -10.83
C GLY A 244 18.70 1.23 -10.20
N LYS A 245 19.75 0.73 -10.88
CA LYS A 245 21.17 0.80 -10.48
C LYS A 245 22.03 1.71 -11.35
N ALA A 246 21.45 2.32 -12.38
CA ALA A 246 22.17 3.14 -13.32
C ALA A 246 22.00 4.64 -13.05
N PHE A 247 23.07 5.39 -13.22
CA PHE A 247 23.11 6.85 -13.14
C PHE A 247 23.51 7.44 -14.48
N ALA A 248 22.99 8.62 -14.78
CA ALA A 248 23.42 9.43 -15.91
C ALA A 248 24.03 10.75 -15.42
N ILE A 249 25.06 11.20 -16.08
CA ILE A 249 25.68 12.50 -15.83
C ILE A 249 25.70 13.27 -17.14
N MET A 250 25.20 14.49 -17.09
CA MET A 250 25.27 15.43 -18.22
C MET A 250 26.28 16.51 -17.91
N LEU A 251 27.15 16.78 -18.91
CA LEU A 251 28.23 17.75 -18.83
C LEU A 251 28.14 18.73 -20.02
N PRO A 252 27.43 19.85 -19.86
CA PRO A 252 27.39 20.90 -20.88
C PRO A 252 28.78 21.52 -21.11
N ASP A 253 29.01 22.04 -22.30
CA ASP A 253 30.23 22.73 -22.69
C ASP A 253 31.53 21.92 -22.36
N THR A 254 31.43 20.57 -22.51
CA THR A 254 32.50 19.65 -22.12
C THR A 254 32.80 18.70 -23.27
N SER A 255 34.08 18.69 -23.71
CA SER A 255 34.54 17.78 -24.74
C SER A 255 34.65 16.33 -24.29
N LEU A 256 34.74 15.37 -25.19
CA LEU A 256 34.92 13.95 -24.89
C LEU A 256 36.05 13.69 -23.90
N ASP A 257 37.24 14.31 -24.13
CA ASP A 257 38.39 14.15 -23.23
C ASP A 257 38.14 14.72 -21.84
N GLY A 258 37.35 15.82 -21.75
CA GLY A 258 36.88 16.38 -20.47
C GLY A 258 35.95 15.43 -19.75
N ALA A 259 34.99 14.88 -20.47
CA ALA A 259 34.01 13.93 -19.93
C ALA A 259 34.66 12.61 -19.47
N VAL A 260 35.65 12.09 -20.22
CA VAL A 260 36.43 10.91 -19.81
C VAL A 260 37.18 11.16 -18.51
N ARG A 261 37.76 12.35 -18.31
CA ARG A 261 38.43 12.69 -17.03
C ARG A 261 37.45 12.69 -15.85
N VAL A 262 36.25 13.24 -16.06
CA VAL A 262 35.19 13.19 -15.02
C VAL A 262 34.77 11.75 -14.75
N ALA A 263 34.54 10.96 -15.78
CA ALA A 263 34.17 9.56 -15.68
C ALA A 263 35.23 8.74 -14.90
N GLU A 264 36.51 8.90 -15.22
CA GLU A 264 37.61 8.23 -14.50
C GLU A 264 37.72 8.69 -13.04
N ALA A 265 37.47 9.97 -12.76
CA ALA A 265 37.44 10.47 -11.40
C ALA A 265 36.29 9.83 -10.59
N CYS A 266 35.09 9.68 -11.19
CA CYS A 266 33.95 8.99 -10.58
C CYS A 266 34.29 7.51 -10.31
N ARG A 267 34.75 6.78 -11.34
CA ARG A 267 35.13 5.36 -11.24
C ARG A 267 36.18 5.13 -10.13
N ALA A 268 37.27 5.86 -10.19
CA ALA A 268 38.38 5.73 -9.26
C ALA A 268 37.95 6.14 -7.81
N SER A 269 37.05 7.08 -7.67
CA SER A 269 36.53 7.47 -6.34
C SER A 269 35.64 6.37 -5.73
N LEU A 270 34.82 5.67 -6.51
CA LEU A 270 34.07 4.52 -6.03
C LEU A 270 35.01 3.37 -5.62
N GLU A 271 35.98 3.06 -6.44
CA GLU A 271 36.97 2.02 -6.16
C GLU A 271 37.74 2.33 -4.84
N ARG A 272 38.17 3.60 -4.65
CA ARG A 272 38.85 4.06 -3.42
C ARG A 272 37.95 4.03 -2.17
N LEU A 273 36.63 4.17 -2.33
CA LEU A 273 35.70 4.05 -1.21
C LEU A 273 35.68 2.64 -0.59
N ALA A 274 36.23 1.67 -1.33
CA ALA A 274 36.47 0.29 -0.91
C ALA A 274 35.23 -0.37 -0.25
N LEU A 275 34.03 -0.09 -0.77
CA LEU A 275 32.82 -0.77 -0.33
C LEU A 275 32.97 -2.26 -0.59
N SER A 276 32.91 -3.08 0.46
CA SER A 276 33.08 -4.53 0.34
C SER A 276 32.00 -5.13 -0.56
N HIS A 277 32.40 -5.92 -1.55
CA HIS A 277 31.50 -6.74 -2.34
C HIS A 277 31.43 -8.16 -1.73
N PRO A 278 30.24 -8.75 -1.55
CA PRO A 278 30.11 -10.05 -0.87
C PRO A 278 30.58 -11.25 -1.70
N SER A 279 30.92 -11.06 -2.96
CA SER A 279 31.46 -12.13 -3.80
C SER A 279 32.94 -12.39 -3.52
N PRO A 280 33.37 -13.66 -3.37
CA PRO A 280 34.79 -14.01 -3.16
C PRO A 280 35.72 -13.53 -4.27
N GLU A 281 35.22 -13.44 -5.48
CA GLU A 281 35.95 -13.04 -6.68
C GLU A 281 36.15 -11.53 -6.81
N ARG A 282 35.40 -10.75 -6.00
CA ARG A 282 35.38 -9.29 -6.06
C ARG A 282 35.53 -8.72 -4.67
N ARG A 283 36.58 -7.93 -4.48
CA ARG A 283 36.88 -7.36 -3.16
C ARG A 283 36.01 -6.14 -2.85
N VAL A 284 35.71 -5.35 -3.86
CA VAL A 284 35.02 -4.05 -3.72
C VAL A 284 33.96 -3.85 -4.80
N VAL A 285 32.99 -2.98 -4.51
CA VAL A 285 32.00 -2.50 -5.45
C VAL A 285 32.69 -1.58 -6.46
N THR A 286 32.45 -1.82 -7.75
CA THR A 286 32.96 -1.02 -8.85
C THR A 286 31.83 -0.57 -9.77
N MET A 287 32.12 0.30 -10.72
CA MET A 287 31.18 0.68 -11.77
C MET A 287 31.85 0.71 -13.14
N SER A 288 31.06 0.43 -14.15
CA SER A 288 31.39 0.64 -15.55
C SER A 288 30.75 1.93 -16.04
N ILE A 289 31.44 2.67 -16.88
CA ILE A 289 30.97 3.96 -17.39
C ILE A 289 31.14 4.02 -18.89
N GLY A 290 30.04 4.34 -19.59
CA GLY A 290 30.05 4.71 -21.00
C GLY A 290 30.01 6.23 -21.15
N VAL A 291 30.80 6.76 -22.08
CA VAL A 291 30.92 8.20 -22.34
C VAL A 291 30.67 8.47 -23.82
N ALA A 292 29.79 9.41 -24.10
CA ALA A 292 29.62 9.96 -25.44
C ALA A 292 29.67 11.49 -25.44
N SER A 293 30.11 12.09 -26.51
CA SER A 293 30.15 13.54 -26.69
C SER A 293 29.79 13.89 -28.12
N SER A 294 29.00 14.93 -28.29
CA SER A 294 28.66 15.47 -29.61
C SER A 294 28.55 16.99 -29.53
N VAL A 295 28.98 17.64 -30.64
CA VAL A 295 28.51 19.00 -30.93
C VAL A 295 27.25 18.85 -31.79
N PRO A 296 26.05 19.24 -31.25
CA PRO A 296 24.81 18.94 -31.93
C PRO A 296 24.70 19.60 -33.31
N ALA A 297 24.54 18.79 -34.36
CA ALA A 297 24.24 19.24 -35.72
C ALA A 297 22.73 19.33 -35.95
N GLU A 298 22.30 19.90 -37.09
CA GLU A 298 20.85 20.10 -37.37
C GLU A 298 20.08 18.78 -37.43
N ASP A 299 20.68 17.72 -37.93
CA ASP A 299 20.04 16.41 -38.13
C ASP A 299 20.32 15.40 -37.02
N ALA A 300 21.07 15.79 -35.97
CA ALA A 300 21.40 14.90 -34.87
C ALA A 300 20.43 15.05 -33.69
N GLY A 301 19.93 13.93 -33.17
CA GLY A 301 19.06 13.88 -31.97
C GLY A 301 19.87 13.64 -30.68
N LEU A 302 19.31 14.09 -29.55
CA LEU A 302 19.82 13.77 -28.22
C LEU A 302 19.80 12.25 -27.96
N GLU A 303 18.82 11.55 -28.51
CA GLU A 303 18.65 10.10 -28.40
C GLU A 303 19.88 9.36 -28.89
N THR A 304 20.45 9.79 -30.04
CA THR A 304 21.67 9.19 -30.60
C THR A 304 22.86 9.36 -29.66
N LEU A 305 22.98 10.50 -28.96
CA LEU A 305 24.04 10.71 -27.98
C LEU A 305 23.91 9.77 -26.78
N LEU A 306 22.67 9.58 -26.29
CA LEU A 306 22.38 8.65 -25.20
C LEU A 306 22.65 7.19 -25.60
N GLU A 307 22.19 6.77 -26.78
CA GLU A 307 22.42 5.43 -27.31
C GLU A 307 23.93 5.11 -27.42
N ARG A 308 24.74 6.07 -27.89
CA ARG A 308 26.22 5.91 -27.95
C ARG A 308 26.84 5.79 -26.55
N ALA A 309 26.33 6.52 -25.57
CA ALA A 309 26.81 6.38 -24.19
C ALA A 309 26.48 5.00 -23.63
N ASP A 310 25.26 4.47 -23.92
CA ASP A 310 24.88 3.12 -23.56
C ASP A 310 25.70 2.04 -24.28
N GLU A 311 25.97 2.19 -25.58
CA GLU A 311 26.86 1.29 -26.32
C GLU A 311 28.27 1.27 -25.71
N ALA A 312 28.80 2.45 -25.34
CA ALA A 312 30.10 2.57 -24.68
C ALA A 312 30.09 1.86 -23.31
N LEU A 313 28.97 1.96 -22.53
CA LEU A 313 28.80 1.27 -21.26
C LEU A 313 28.83 -0.25 -21.46
N GLU A 314 28.10 -0.76 -22.44
CA GLU A 314 28.10 -2.21 -22.74
C GLU A 314 29.47 -2.69 -23.16
N ALA A 315 30.21 -1.90 -23.94
CA ALA A 315 31.61 -2.19 -24.29
C ALA A 315 32.54 -2.20 -23.04
N ALA A 316 32.28 -1.31 -22.05
CA ALA A 316 33.01 -1.31 -20.78
C ALA A 316 32.75 -2.60 -19.98
N LYS A 317 31.50 -3.02 -19.92
CA LYS A 317 31.08 -4.28 -19.25
C LYS A 317 31.71 -5.51 -19.94
N ALA A 318 31.63 -5.57 -21.27
CA ALA A 318 32.16 -6.70 -22.04
C ALA A 318 33.70 -6.84 -21.94
N ARG A 319 34.41 -5.72 -21.79
CA ARG A 319 35.88 -5.71 -21.67
C ARG A 319 36.41 -5.95 -20.27
N GLY A 320 35.56 -6.34 -19.31
CA GLY A 320 35.98 -6.76 -17.98
C GLY A 320 35.55 -5.80 -16.86
N ARG A 321 34.65 -4.88 -17.13
CA ARG A 321 34.06 -3.94 -16.14
C ARG A 321 35.09 -3.01 -15.48
N ASN A 322 34.65 -2.28 -14.43
CA ASN A 322 35.49 -1.33 -13.69
C ASN A 322 36.32 -0.42 -14.58
N ARG A 323 35.72 0.14 -15.62
CA ARG A 323 36.40 0.98 -16.59
C ARG A 323 35.51 2.00 -17.28
N VAL A 324 36.13 2.96 -17.86
CA VAL A 324 35.50 3.94 -18.74
C VAL A 324 35.74 3.53 -20.20
N MET A 325 34.70 3.57 -21.01
CA MET A 325 34.77 3.48 -22.46
C MET A 325 34.13 4.72 -23.08
N ALA A 326 34.72 5.20 -24.18
CA ALA A 326 34.23 6.37 -24.86
C ALA A 326 34.06 6.08 -26.35
N LEU A 327 32.94 6.52 -26.91
CA LEU A 327 32.69 6.52 -28.36
C LEU A 327 32.72 7.96 -28.86
N ARG A 328 33.54 8.21 -29.92
CA ARG A 328 33.53 9.50 -30.63
C ARG A 328 32.28 9.57 -31.50
N GLY A 329 31.58 10.71 -31.45
CA GLY A 329 30.49 11.06 -32.34
C GLY A 329 30.91 11.35 -33.75
#